data_1a30fcd8b3d9b716918f04e96e4694fd
#
_entry.id   1a30fcd8b3d9b716918f04e96e4694fd
#
_cell.length_a   1.000
_cell.length_b   1.000
_cell.length_c   1.000
_cell.angle_alpha   90.00
_cell.angle_beta   90.00
_cell.angle_gamma   90.00
#
_symmetry.space_group_name_H-M   'P 1'
#
loop_
_entity.id
_entity.type
_entity.pdbx_description
1 polymer ?
#
loop_
_entity_poly.entity_id
_entity_poly.type
_entity_poly.pdbx_seq_one_letter_code
_entity_poly.pdbx_strand_id
1 'polypeptide(L)'
;MMKLVTTISQSDANHPPLVLIHGLGSAATAFKPIIPELAKSFRVITVDLPGHGQTPCDPAQPMDPKSLGRAIFDTVESEYGITIFHVAGNSLGGWIALEMAADQPSRIITLTGLAPAGLWLIPASGRLPSEAQSYYLAKILRPVIRVGLRAIALRKIGYSRVSPKWQELSYEICYDSAFAMGNAKGYFPAWDGMLGRRFDAHVPESVPVTILFGDTDNTLPYPVSQERSLAPQHCAWIVIDNCGHAPMWDYPDLVASVIKETTQR
;
A
#
# COMPACT_ATOMS: atom_id res chain seq x y z
N MET A 1 6.37 -1.74 22.46
CA MET A 1 5.35 -1.80 21.40
C MET A 1 5.58 -0.62 20.47
N MET A 2 5.73 -0.86 19.17
CA MET A 2 5.95 0.20 18.19
C MET A 2 4.62 0.94 17.96
N LYS A 3 4.62 2.26 18.13
CA LYS A 3 3.47 3.10 17.85
C LYS A 3 3.61 3.70 16.46
N LEU A 4 2.68 3.36 15.56
CA LEU A 4 2.62 3.94 14.22
C LEU A 4 1.84 5.26 14.25
N VAL A 5 2.19 6.19 13.38
CA VAL A 5 1.38 7.38 13.19
C VAL A 5 0.20 7.03 12.29
N THR A 6 -0.99 7.39 12.73
CA THR A 6 -2.24 7.16 12.01
C THR A 6 -2.96 8.48 11.79
N THR A 7 -3.73 8.55 10.72
CA THR A 7 -4.61 9.69 10.45
C THR A 7 -6.02 9.16 10.20
N ILE A 8 -6.99 9.70 10.93
CA ILE A 8 -8.39 9.35 10.75
C ILE A 8 -9.09 10.43 9.94
N SER A 9 -9.87 10.02 8.94
CA SER A 9 -10.69 10.95 8.16
C SER A 9 -11.84 11.52 9.00
N GLN A 10 -12.28 12.73 8.65
CA GLN A 10 -13.53 13.28 9.19
C GLN A 10 -14.71 12.52 8.58
N SER A 11 -15.18 11.50 9.28
CA SER A 11 -16.33 10.67 8.92
C SER A 11 -17.17 10.40 10.19
N ASP A 12 -18.39 9.91 9.99
CA ASP A 12 -19.23 9.49 11.13
C ASP A 12 -18.50 8.40 11.92
N ALA A 13 -18.44 8.56 13.24
CA ALA A 13 -17.82 7.60 14.15
C ALA A 13 -18.54 6.23 14.15
N ASN A 14 -19.79 6.20 13.70
CA ASN A 14 -20.60 4.98 13.58
C ASN A 14 -20.33 4.21 12.28
N HIS A 15 -19.62 4.80 11.32
CA HIS A 15 -19.24 4.08 10.11
C HIS A 15 -18.25 2.95 10.43
N PRO A 16 -18.31 1.80 9.71
CA PRO A 16 -17.39 0.70 9.89
C PRO A 16 -15.95 1.15 9.62
N PRO A 17 -14.98 0.69 10.42
CA PRO A 17 -13.58 1.10 10.26
C PRO A 17 -12.93 0.43 9.05
N LEU A 18 -12.19 1.23 8.26
CA LEU A 18 -11.38 0.80 7.13
C LEU A 18 -9.94 1.30 7.32
N VAL A 19 -9.00 0.36 7.40
CA VAL A 19 -7.56 0.67 7.52
C VAL A 19 -6.91 0.63 6.13
N LEU A 20 -6.21 1.70 5.77
CA LEU A 20 -5.46 1.81 4.50
C LEU A 20 -3.96 1.76 4.77
N ILE A 21 -3.25 0.84 4.09
CA ILE A 21 -1.82 0.56 4.28
C ILE A 21 -1.06 0.83 2.99
N HIS A 22 -0.13 1.78 3.03
CA HIS A 22 0.67 2.18 1.87
C HIS A 22 1.81 1.21 1.53
N GLY A 23 2.40 1.38 0.34
CA GLY A 23 3.53 0.60 -0.15
C GLY A 23 4.90 1.10 0.31
N LEU A 24 5.95 0.37 -0.07
CA LEU A 24 7.34 0.71 0.19
C LEU A 24 7.69 2.09 -0.38
N GLY A 25 8.33 2.93 0.42
CA GLY A 25 8.75 4.29 0.01
C GLY A 25 7.61 5.29 -0.15
N SER A 26 6.39 4.92 0.27
CA SER A 26 5.20 5.75 0.20
C SER A 26 4.81 6.30 1.59
N ALA A 27 3.60 6.81 1.73
CA ALA A 27 3.01 7.28 2.98
C ALA A 27 1.48 7.24 2.90
N ALA A 28 0.81 7.52 4.00
CA ALA A 28 -0.65 7.65 4.09
C ALA A 28 -1.26 8.59 3.01
N THR A 29 -0.50 9.59 2.59
CA THR A 29 -0.89 10.55 1.54
C THR A 29 -1.18 9.91 0.18
N ALA A 30 -0.69 8.68 -0.08
CA ALA A 30 -0.97 7.95 -1.32
C ALA A 30 -2.47 7.67 -1.54
N PHE A 31 -3.25 7.65 -0.47
CA PHE A 31 -4.68 7.37 -0.51
C PHE A 31 -5.56 8.63 -0.59
N LYS A 32 -4.99 9.84 -0.59
CA LYS A 32 -5.75 11.08 -0.71
C LYS A 32 -6.81 11.07 -1.84
N PRO A 33 -6.54 10.51 -3.03
CA PRO A 33 -7.53 10.51 -4.10
C PRO A 33 -8.80 9.71 -3.80
N ILE A 34 -8.73 8.66 -2.98
CA ILE A 34 -9.87 7.77 -2.70
C ILE A 34 -10.53 8.02 -1.34
N ILE A 35 -9.85 8.71 -0.41
CA ILE A 35 -10.38 8.99 0.93
C ILE A 35 -11.73 9.72 0.89
N PRO A 36 -11.94 10.78 0.09
CA PRO A 36 -13.21 11.51 0.10
C PRO A 36 -14.42 10.64 -0.23
N GLU A 37 -14.25 9.68 -1.15
CA GLU A 37 -15.31 8.77 -1.54
C GLU A 37 -15.52 7.65 -0.50
N LEU A 38 -14.44 7.11 0.06
CA LEU A 38 -14.50 6.09 1.10
C LEU A 38 -15.06 6.62 2.43
N ALA A 39 -14.75 7.87 2.79
CA ALA A 39 -15.22 8.50 4.02
C ALA A 39 -16.74 8.72 4.07
N LYS A 40 -17.43 8.61 2.95
CA LYS A 40 -18.91 8.62 2.91
C LYS A 40 -19.53 7.35 3.52
N SER A 41 -18.76 6.27 3.61
CA SER A 41 -19.25 4.95 4.05
C SER A 41 -18.41 4.31 5.15
N PHE A 42 -17.18 4.79 5.36
CA PHE A 42 -16.22 4.22 6.30
C PHE A 42 -15.62 5.29 7.22
N ARG A 43 -15.26 4.85 8.42
CA ARG A 43 -14.29 5.52 9.26
C ARG A 43 -12.91 5.16 8.77
N VAL A 44 -12.35 5.96 7.86
CA VAL A 44 -11.07 5.65 7.19
C VAL A 44 -9.90 6.01 8.08
N ILE A 45 -9.03 5.05 8.33
CA ILE A 45 -7.80 5.16 9.10
C ILE A 45 -6.64 4.88 8.14
N THR A 46 -5.77 5.83 7.92
CA THR A 46 -4.52 5.63 7.17
C THR A 46 -3.36 5.46 8.13
N VAL A 47 -2.41 4.59 7.79
CA VAL A 47 -1.26 4.26 8.63
C VAL A 47 0.02 4.64 7.90
N ASP A 48 0.95 5.32 8.57
CA ASP A 48 2.33 5.45 8.11
C ASP A 48 3.18 4.31 8.69
N LEU A 49 3.78 3.49 7.82
CA LEU A 49 4.67 2.39 8.22
C LEU A 49 5.95 2.91 8.89
N PRO A 50 6.68 2.10 9.68
CA PRO A 50 7.89 2.55 10.35
C PRO A 50 8.92 3.15 9.39
N GLY A 51 9.42 4.34 9.73
CA GLY A 51 10.35 5.09 8.90
C GLY A 51 9.77 5.66 7.59
N HIS A 52 8.44 5.66 7.45
CA HIS A 52 7.70 6.26 6.34
C HIS A 52 6.76 7.34 6.88
N GLY A 53 6.43 8.33 6.04
CA GLY A 53 5.56 9.42 6.42
C GLY A 53 6.02 10.09 7.71
N GLN A 54 5.17 10.07 8.72
CA GLN A 54 5.44 10.67 10.04
C GLN A 54 5.88 9.66 11.10
N THR A 55 5.83 8.35 10.82
CA THR A 55 6.27 7.32 11.77
C THR A 55 7.79 7.26 11.83
N PRO A 56 8.41 7.39 13.02
CA PRO A 56 9.85 7.26 13.16
C PRO A 56 10.37 5.89 12.69
N CYS A 57 11.63 5.85 12.29
CA CYS A 57 12.33 4.59 11.99
C CYS A 57 13.07 4.12 13.25
N ASP A 58 12.70 2.94 13.73
CA ASP A 58 13.45 2.26 14.80
C ASP A 58 14.16 1.03 14.20
N PRO A 59 15.50 1.02 14.13
CA PRO A 59 16.26 -0.09 13.56
C PRO A 59 16.09 -1.42 14.30
N ALA A 60 15.63 -1.40 15.56
CA ALA A 60 15.39 -2.61 16.36
C ALA A 60 14.06 -3.29 16.04
N GLN A 61 13.18 -2.63 15.28
CA GLN A 61 11.87 -3.17 14.96
C GLN A 61 11.92 -4.12 13.76
N PRO A 62 11.25 -5.28 13.83
CA PRO A 62 11.08 -6.15 12.67
C PRO A 62 10.27 -5.44 11.58
N MET A 63 10.78 -5.50 10.34
CA MET A 63 10.17 -4.82 9.19
C MET A 63 9.59 -5.82 8.17
N ASP A 64 9.47 -7.08 8.51
CA ASP A 64 8.78 -8.06 7.68
C ASP A 64 7.24 -7.82 7.67
N PRO A 65 6.54 -8.23 6.59
CA PRO A 65 5.11 -7.91 6.44
C PRO A 65 4.22 -8.40 7.59
N LYS A 66 4.51 -9.56 8.16
CA LYS A 66 3.73 -10.12 9.28
C LYS A 66 3.91 -9.30 10.56
N SER A 67 5.15 -8.94 10.89
CA SER A 67 5.46 -8.10 12.06
C SER A 67 4.86 -6.69 11.93
N LEU A 68 4.89 -6.12 10.71
CA LEU A 68 4.23 -4.85 10.41
C LEU A 68 2.71 -4.94 10.58
N GLY A 69 2.10 -6.05 10.16
CA GLY A 69 0.66 -6.29 10.36
C GLY A 69 0.26 -6.32 11.83
N ARG A 70 1.06 -6.98 12.68
CA ARG A 70 0.84 -7.00 14.13
C ARG A 70 0.95 -5.61 14.75
N ALA A 71 1.94 -4.82 14.34
CA ALA A 71 2.09 -3.45 14.82
C ALA A 71 0.88 -2.56 14.43
N ILE A 72 0.26 -2.81 13.26
CA ILE A 72 -0.96 -2.11 12.85
C ILE A 72 -2.13 -2.51 13.74
N PHE A 73 -2.35 -3.80 14.01
CA PHE A 73 -3.38 -4.24 14.94
C PHE A 73 -3.24 -3.57 16.31
N ASP A 74 -2.05 -3.63 16.89
CA ASP A 74 -1.74 -3.05 18.18
C ASP A 74 -2.00 -1.52 18.22
N THR A 75 -1.60 -0.83 17.15
CA THR A 75 -1.76 0.63 17.05
C THR A 75 -3.24 1.00 16.94
N VAL A 76 -3.98 0.36 16.03
CA VAL A 76 -5.40 0.67 15.80
C VAL A 76 -6.24 0.36 17.04
N GLU A 77 -5.95 -0.74 17.73
CA GLU A 77 -6.61 -1.09 18.97
C GLU A 77 -6.29 -0.11 20.10
N SER A 78 -4.99 0.22 20.31
CA SER A 78 -4.58 1.10 21.40
C SER A 78 -5.01 2.56 21.21
N GLU A 79 -5.09 3.05 19.96
CA GLU A 79 -5.44 4.45 19.68
C GLU A 79 -6.95 4.68 19.57
N TYR A 80 -7.68 3.71 19.02
CA TYR A 80 -9.09 3.89 18.66
C TYR A 80 -10.05 2.92 19.36
N GLY A 81 -9.54 1.91 20.09
CA GLY A 81 -10.34 0.83 20.67
C GLY A 81 -10.96 -0.09 19.61
N ILE A 82 -10.43 -0.05 18.36
CA ILE A 82 -10.97 -0.81 17.24
C ILE A 82 -10.20 -2.14 17.14
N THR A 83 -10.91 -3.24 17.31
CA THR A 83 -10.34 -4.60 17.27
C THR A 83 -10.63 -5.33 15.98
N ILE A 84 -11.69 -4.95 15.24
CA ILE A 84 -12.16 -5.59 14.01
C ILE A 84 -12.39 -4.50 12.95
N PHE A 85 -11.87 -4.67 11.74
CA PHE A 85 -11.94 -3.67 10.68
C PHE A 85 -11.80 -4.26 9.27
N HIS A 86 -12.22 -3.51 8.26
CA HIS A 86 -11.88 -3.74 6.86
C HIS A 86 -10.45 -3.25 6.59
N VAL A 87 -9.71 -3.93 5.71
CA VAL A 87 -8.36 -3.51 5.34
C VAL A 87 -8.20 -3.40 3.83
N ALA A 88 -7.53 -2.34 3.38
CA ALA A 88 -7.05 -2.26 2.01
C ALA A 88 -5.57 -1.80 2.00
N GLY A 89 -4.76 -2.40 1.13
CA GLY A 89 -3.34 -2.09 1.09
C GLY A 89 -2.76 -2.11 -0.31
N ASN A 90 -1.82 -1.19 -0.58
CA ASN A 90 -1.11 -1.14 -1.86
C ASN A 90 0.30 -1.73 -1.74
N SER A 91 0.71 -2.54 -2.71
CA SER A 91 2.07 -3.08 -2.80
C SER A 91 2.50 -3.83 -1.53
N LEU A 92 3.53 -3.38 -0.82
CA LEU A 92 3.91 -3.90 0.50
C LEU A 92 2.72 -3.87 1.48
N GLY A 93 1.92 -2.80 1.46
CA GLY A 93 0.71 -2.70 2.29
C GLY A 93 -0.34 -3.77 1.96
N GLY A 94 -0.43 -4.18 0.69
CA GLY A 94 -1.27 -5.28 0.26
C GLY A 94 -0.78 -6.64 0.79
N TRP A 95 0.53 -6.86 0.79
CA TRP A 95 1.12 -8.06 1.42
C TRP A 95 0.89 -8.06 2.94
N ILE A 96 1.12 -6.92 3.59
CA ILE A 96 0.83 -6.78 5.03
C ILE A 96 -0.63 -7.13 5.31
N ALA A 97 -1.58 -6.65 4.51
CA ALA A 97 -3.00 -6.96 4.67
C ALA A 97 -3.28 -8.46 4.52
N LEU A 98 -2.64 -9.15 3.57
CA LEU A 98 -2.72 -10.60 3.41
C LEU A 98 -2.19 -11.34 4.65
N GLU A 99 -1.04 -10.93 5.19
CA GLU A 99 -0.48 -11.51 6.42
C GLU A 99 -1.39 -11.27 7.64
N MET A 100 -2.01 -10.09 7.73
CA MET A 100 -2.97 -9.77 8.80
C MET A 100 -4.18 -10.69 8.75
N ALA A 101 -4.76 -10.90 7.55
CA ALA A 101 -5.91 -11.78 7.35
C ALA A 101 -5.58 -13.26 7.62
N ALA A 102 -4.34 -13.68 7.38
CA ALA A 102 -3.89 -15.03 7.69
C ALA A 102 -3.54 -15.21 9.19
N ASP A 103 -2.91 -14.22 9.83
CA ASP A 103 -2.46 -14.30 11.23
C ASP A 103 -3.61 -14.14 12.23
N GLN A 104 -4.55 -13.22 11.98
CA GLN A 104 -5.68 -12.91 12.86
C GLN A 104 -6.99 -12.72 12.06
N PRO A 105 -7.51 -13.76 11.40
CA PRO A 105 -8.66 -13.64 10.50
C PRO A 105 -9.93 -13.13 11.17
N SER A 106 -10.13 -13.41 12.45
CA SER A 106 -11.28 -12.91 13.22
C SER A 106 -11.29 -11.39 13.41
N ARG A 107 -10.18 -10.72 13.13
CA ARG A 107 -10.04 -9.27 13.23
C ARG A 107 -10.17 -8.53 11.89
N ILE A 108 -10.24 -9.27 10.78
CA ILE A 108 -10.36 -8.71 9.43
C ILE A 108 -11.75 -9.05 8.88
N ILE A 109 -12.56 -8.01 8.63
CA ILE A 109 -13.90 -8.19 8.05
C ILE A 109 -13.77 -8.51 6.56
N THR A 110 -13.00 -7.71 5.81
CA THR A 110 -12.68 -7.93 4.39
C THR A 110 -11.31 -7.39 4.06
N LEU A 111 -10.71 -7.89 2.96
CA LEU A 111 -9.41 -7.46 2.47
C LEU A 111 -9.48 -7.04 1.00
N THR A 112 -8.92 -5.86 0.67
CA THR A 112 -8.68 -5.44 -0.72
C THR A 112 -7.19 -5.21 -0.94
N GLY A 113 -6.54 -6.07 -1.74
CA GLY A 113 -5.14 -5.93 -2.15
C GLY A 113 -5.02 -5.12 -3.44
N LEU A 114 -4.40 -3.96 -3.39
CA LEU A 114 -4.12 -3.09 -4.53
C LEU A 114 -2.68 -3.34 -5.01
N ALA A 115 -2.52 -4.10 -6.09
CA ALA A 115 -1.23 -4.55 -6.59
C ALA A 115 -0.32 -5.09 -5.47
N PRO A 116 -0.78 -6.11 -4.68
CA PRO A 116 -0.06 -6.58 -3.52
C PRO A 116 1.30 -7.19 -3.90
N ALA A 117 2.33 -6.86 -3.13
CA ALA A 117 3.61 -7.57 -3.17
C ALA A 117 3.48 -8.98 -2.55
N GLY A 118 4.52 -9.79 -2.67
CA GLY A 118 4.55 -11.13 -2.06
C GLY A 118 3.97 -12.24 -2.92
N LEU A 119 3.28 -11.93 -4.01
CA LEU A 119 2.71 -12.92 -4.93
C LEU A 119 3.69 -13.28 -6.06
N TRP A 120 4.90 -13.67 -5.70
CA TRP A 120 5.96 -14.15 -6.62
C TRP A 120 6.44 -15.54 -6.25
N LEU A 121 6.60 -16.42 -7.24
CA LEU A 121 7.10 -17.79 -7.00
C LEU A 121 8.53 -17.79 -6.48
N ILE A 122 9.37 -16.92 -7.01
CA ILE A 122 10.78 -16.80 -6.65
C ILE A 122 10.98 -15.52 -5.87
N PRO A 123 11.20 -15.61 -4.53
CA PRO A 123 11.50 -14.44 -3.72
C PRO A 123 12.78 -13.73 -4.17
N ALA A 124 12.76 -12.40 -4.10
CA ALA A 124 13.96 -11.61 -4.38
C ALA A 124 15.06 -11.93 -3.36
N SER A 125 16.26 -12.25 -3.84
CA SER A 125 17.43 -12.54 -3.01
C SER A 125 18.28 -11.31 -2.65
N GLY A 126 17.97 -10.16 -3.27
CA GLY A 126 18.68 -8.91 -3.06
C GLY A 126 17.87 -7.70 -3.51
N ARG A 127 18.36 -6.52 -3.17
CA ARG A 127 17.71 -5.26 -3.57
C ARG A 127 17.92 -5.01 -5.05
N LEU A 128 16.85 -4.64 -5.76
CA LEU A 128 16.93 -4.30 -7.18
C LEU A 128 17.58 -2.92 -7.37
N PRO A 129 18.62 -2.81 -8.24
CA PRO A 129 19.32 -1.53 -8.44
C PRO A 129 18.41 -0.39 -8.91
N SER A 130 17.41 -0.68 -9.75
CA SER A 130 16.45 0.31 -10.27
C SER A 130 15.62 0.96 -9.16
N GLU A 131 15.25 0.17 -8.17
CA GLU A 131 14.44 0.65 -7.04
C GLU A 131 15.30 1.47 -6.06
N ALA A 132 16.53 1.03 -5.80
CA ALA A 132 17.50 1.81 -5.02
C ALA A 132 17.81 3.16 -5.68
N GLN A 133 17.92 3.21 -7.01
CA GLN A 133 18.09 4.44 -7.78
C GLN A 133 16.92 5.41 -7.59
N SER A 134 15.68 4.92 -7.64
CA SER A 134 14.48 5.73 -7.43
C SER A 134 14.47 6.39 -6.06
N TYR A 135 14.84 5.65 -5.01
CA TYR A 135 15.00 6.17 -3.65
C TYR A 135 16.07 7.27 -3.56
N TYR A 136 17.28 6.99 -4.07
CA TYR A 136 18.37 7.97 -4.02
C TYR A 136 18.08 9.21 -4.85
N LEU A 137 17.44 9.06 -6.01
CA LEU A 137 17.02 10.19 -6.83
C LEU A 137 16.03 11.09 -6.08
N ALA A 138 14.99 10.50 -5.48
CA ALA A 138 14.03 11.24 -4.68
C ALA A 138 14.68 11.94 -3.49
N LYS A 139 15.64 11.28 -2.81
CA LYS A 139 16.38 11.82 -1.68
C LYS A 139 17.26 13.01 -2.08
N ILE A 140 17.98 12.91 -3.20
CA ILE A 140 18.87 13.97 -3.71
C ILE A 140 18.03 15.17 -4.19
N LEU A 141 16.96 14.91 -4.92
CA LEU A 141 16.09 15.97 -5.46
C LEU A 141 15.17 16.60 -4.42
N ARG A 142 15.07 16.04 -3.21
CA ARG A 142 14.16 16.52 -2.16
C ARG A 142 14.18 18.04 -1.96
N PRO A 143 15.34 18.74 -1.90
CA PRO A 143 15.35 20.19 -1.67
C PRO A 143 14.67 20.99 -2.78
N VAL A 144 14.70 20.49 -4.01
CA VAL A 144 14.18 21.18 -5.22
C VAL A 144 12.90 20.54 -5.77
N ILE A 145 12.42 19.46 -5.18
CA ILE A 145 11.32 18.64 -5.73
C ILE A 145 10.05 19.45 -5.92
N ARG A 146 9.78 20.40 -5.03
CA ARG A 146 8.62 21.28 -5.09
C ARG A 146 8.58 22.14 -6.36
N VAL A 147 9.72 22.56 -6.85
CA VAL A 147 9.87 23.33 -8.08
C VAL A 147 10.07 22.40 -9.27
N GLY A 148 10.90 21.37 -9.10
CA GLY A 148 11.27 20.44 -10.14
C GLY A 148 10.07 19.68 -10.74
N LEU A 149 9.09 19.28 -9.93
CA LEU A 149 7.88 18.59 -10.41
C LEU A 149 6.90 19.45 -11.23
N ARG A 150 7.17 20.75 -11.37
CA ARG A 150 6.48 21.60 -12.37
C ARG A 150 6.96 21.27 -13.79
N ALA A 151 8.18 20.74 -13.93
CA ALA A 151 8.71 20.31 -15.22
C ALA A 151 8.18 18.93 -15.58
N ILE A 152 7.50 18.82 -16.73
CA ILE A 152 6.90 17.57 -17.23
C ILE A 152 7.92 16.44 -17.39
N ALA A 153 9.16 16.76 -17.75
CA ALA A 153 10.23 15.79 -17.92
C ALA A 153 10.58 15.07 -16.60
N LEU A 154 10.59 15.78 -15.46
CA LEU A 154 10.85 15.16 -14.16
C LEU A 154 9.68 14.30 -13.69
N ARG A 155 8.45 14.68 -14.02
CA ARG A 155 7.26 13.84 -13.78
C ARG A 155 7.32 12.56 -14.58
N LYS A 156 7.72 12.62 -15.86
CA LYS A 156 7.93 11.42 -16.69
C LYS A 156 8.94 10.46 -16.05
N ILE A 157 10.09 10.96 -15.64
CA ILE A 157 11.14 10.16 -15.01
C ILE A 157 10.64 9.49 -13.72
N GLY A 158 9.91 10.22 -12.88
CA GLY A 158 9.43 9.71 -11.59
C GLY A 158 8.24 8.74 -11.68
N TYR A 159 7.38 8.89 -12.68
CA TYR A 159 6.06 8.25 -12.63
C TYR A 159 5.71 7.36 -13.81
N SER A 160 6.41 7.44 -14.96
CA SER A 160 6.04 6.63 -16.15
C SER A 160 6.16 5.11 -15.95
N ARG A 161 6.92 4.65 -14.95
CA ARG A 161 6.95 3.23 -14.57
C ARG A 161 5.83 2.83 -13.62
N VAL A 162 5.34 3.78 -12.82
CA VAL A 162 4.34 3.53 -11.78
C VAL A 162 2.93 3.65 -12.34
N SER A 163 2.73 4.57 -13.29
CA SER A 163 1.42 4.86 -13.89
C SER A 163 1.55 5.09 -15.39
N PRO A 164 0.79 4.39 -16.23
CA PRO A 164 0.68 4.72 -17.66
C PRO A 164 0.03 6.08 -17.86
N LYS A 165 -0.77 6.55 -16.90
CA LYS A 165 -1.44 7.86 -16.88
C LYS A 165 -0.63 8.94 -16.18
N TRP A 166 0.69 8.79 -16.09
CA TRP A 166 1.56 9.72 -15.34
C TRP A 166 1.37 11.21 -15.72
N GLN A 167 0.91 11.50 -16.95
CA GLN A 167 0.63 12.85 -17.43
C GLN A 167 -0.60 13.47 -16.77
N GLU A 168 -1.57 12.64 -16.38
CA GLU A 168 -2.83 13.00 -15.75
C GLU A 168 -2.72 13.15 -14.24
N LEU A 169 -1.67 12.58 -13.64
CA LEU A 169 -1.44 12.67 -12.20
C LEU A 169 -1.35 14.15 -11.77
N SER A 170 -2.07 14.51 -10.73
CA SER A 170 -2.01 15.86 -10.19
C SER A 170 -0.61 16.20 -9.65
N TYR A 171 -0.30 17.49 -9.59
CA TYR A 171 0.95 17.95 -8.96
C TYR A 171 1.05 17.47 -7.51
N GLU A 172 -0.06 17.45 -6.78
CA GLU A 172 -0.10 17.03 -5.38
C GLU A 172 0.26 15.56 -5.20
N ILE A 173 -0.31 14.66 -6.02
CA ILE A 173 0.05 13.23 -6.01
C ILE A 173 1.55 13.07 -6.26
N CYS A 174 2.07 13.74 -7.28
CA CYS A 174 3.49 13.68 -7.61
C CYS A 174 4.37 14.23 -6.47
N TYR A 175 4.01 15.37 -5.90
CA TYR A 175 4.77 15.97 -4.81
C TYR A 175 4.77 15.10 -3.56
N ASP A 176 3.60 14.65 -3.11
CA ASP A 176 3.45 13.86 -1.89
C ASP A 176 4.22 12.54 -1.98
N SER A 177 4.12 11.84 -3.13
CA SER A 177 4.81 10.56 -3.30
C SER A 177 6.33 10.73 -3.39
N ALA A 178 6.81 11.72 -4.13
CA ALA A 178 8.25 11.97 -4.22
C ALA A 178 8.84 12.48 -2.88
N PHE A 179 8.09 13.29 -2.14
CA PHE A 179 8.46 13.74 -0.81
C PHE A 179 8.48 12.56 0.19
N ALA A 180 7.47 11.69 0.15
CA ALA A 180 7.42 10.48 0.98
C ALA A 180 8.62 9.58 0.69
N MET A 181 8.90 9.26 -0.57
CA MET A 181 10.03 8.43 -0.99
C MET A 181 11.37 9.02 -0.52
N GLY A 182 11.59 10.32 -0.72
CA GLY A 182 12.85 11.00 -0.35
C GLY A 182 13.09 11.11 1.16
N ASN A 183 12.05 10.89 1.98
CA ASN A 183 12.12 10.90 3.45
C ASN A 183 12.01 9.50 4.08
N ALA A 184 11.74 8.46 3.30
CA ALA A 184 11.50 7.11 3.80
C ALA A 184 12.76 6.44 4.38
N LYS A 185 13.10 6.74 5.63
CA LYS A 185 14.23 6.10 6.33
C LYS A 185 14.02 4.59 6.50
N GLY A 186 12.77 4.13 6.54
CA GLY A 186 12.37 2.73 6.61
C GLY A 186 12.44 1.99 5.27
N TYR A 187 12.80 2.66 4.16
CA TYR A 187 12.79 2.08 2.83
C TYR A 187 13.61 0.79 2.73
N PHE A 188 14.91 0.87 3.06
CA PHE A 188 15.77 -0.32 3.01
C PHE A 188 15.50 -1.33 4.11
N PRO A 189 15.25 -0.95 5.37
CA PRO A 189 14.83 -1.91 6.39
C PRO A 189 13.57 -2.71 6.00
N ALA A 190 12.56 -2.07 5.43
CA ALA A 190 11.35 -2.77 4.98
C ALA A 190 11.62 -3.64 3.74
N TRP A 191 12.50 -3.19 2.84
CA TRP A 191 12.94 -4.02 1.72
C TRP A 191 13.64 -5.29 2.20
N ASP A 192 14.59 -5.16 3.13
CA ASP A 192 15.30 -6.30 3.71
C ASP A 192 14.34 -7.26 4.42
N GLY A 193 13.28 -6.72 5.04
CA GLY A 193 12.21 -7.52 5.64
C GLY A 193 11.41 -8.38 4.64
N MET A 194 11.44 -8.04 3.34
CA MET A 194 10.80 -8.81 2.27
C MET A 194 11.73 -9.82 1.59
N LEU A 195 13.07 -9.65 1.71
CA LEU A 195 14.04 -10.51 1.01
C LEU A 195 13.92 -11.98 1.43
N GLY A 196 14.00 -12.87 0.46
CA GLY A 196 13.86 -14.32 0.66
C GLY A 196 12.47 -14.76 1.08
N ARG A 197 11.47 -13.90 1.06
CA ARG A 197 10.09 -14.17 1.51
C ARG A 197 9.09 -13.99 0.37
N ARG A 198 7.95 -14.65 0.51
CA ARG A 198 6.74 -14.47 -0.29
C ARG A 198 5.54 -14.68 0.62
N PHE A 199 4.35 -14.30 0.15
CA PHE A 199 3.12 -14.71 0.81
C PHE A 199 2.85 -16.19 0.49
N ASP A 200 2.77 -17.01 1.53
CA ASP A 200 2.48 -18.45 1.45
C ASP A 200 1.57 -18.94 2.60
N ALA A 201 0.95 -17.98 3.30
CA ALA A 201 0.02 -18.27 4.38
C ALA A 201 -1.41 -18.47 3.85
N HIS A 202 -2.23 -19.14 4.64
CA HIS A 202 -3.64 -19.39 4.31
C HIS A 202 -4.55 -18.30 4.87
N VAL A 203 -5.34 -17.67 4.00
CA VAL A 203 -6.46 -16.80 4.41
C VAL A 203 -7.74 -17.61 4.34
N PRO A 204 -8.49 -17.75 5.44
CA PRO A 204 -9.73 -18.54 5.45
C PRO A 204 -10.85 -17.88 4.63
N GLU A 205 -11.77 -18.70 4.09
CA GLU A 205 -12.88 -18.24 3.27
C GLU A 205 -13.86 -17.29 4.00
N SER A 206 -13.81 -17.28 5.33
CA SER A 206 -14.58 -16.34 6.15
C SER A 206 -14.15 -14.88 6.00
N VAL A 207 -13.00 -14.61 5.38
CA VAL A 207 -12.52 -13.26 5.06
C VAL A 207 -12.67 -13.04 3.57
N PRO A 208 -13.67 -12.27 3.08
CA PRO A 208 -13.78 -11.92 1.69
C PRO A 208 -12.56 -11.15 1.20
N VAL A 209 -11.98 -11.58 0.08
CA VAL A 209 -10.75 -11.01 -0.49
C VAL A 209 -11.00 -10.56 -1.92
N THR A 210 -10.54 -9.35 -2.24
CA THR A 210 -10.38 -8.88 -3.62
C THR A 210 -8.92 -8.49 -3.86
N ILE A 211 -8.33 -8.98 -4.94
CA ILE A 211 -6.99 -8.60 -5.40
C ILE A 211 -7.13 -7.91 -6.75
N LEU A 212 -6.50 -6.75 -6.87
CA LEU A 212 -6.60 -5.89 -8.02
C LEU A 212 -5.19 -5.52 -8.51
N PHE A 213 -4.91 -5.75 -9.80
CA PHE A 213 -3.68 -5.34 -10.47
C PHE A 213 -4.00 -4.47 -11.69
N GLY A 214 -3.04 -3.64 -12.09
CA GLY A 214 -3.04 -3.02 -13.39
C GLY A 214 -2.32 -3.91 -14.43
N ASP A 215 -2.81 -3.92 -15.67
CA ASP A 215 -2.20 -4.69 -16.79
C ASP A 215 -0.81 -4.16 -17.19
N THR A 216 -0.54 -2.88 -16.90
CA THR A 216 0.72 -2.20 -17.18
C THR A 216 1.55 -1.92 -15.93
N ASP A 217 1.38 -2.71 -14.87
CA ASP A 217 2.22 -2.63 -13.66
C ASP A 217 3.66 -3.03 -13.95
N ASN A 218 4.55 -2.02 -14.07
CA ASN A 218 5.98 -2.22 -14.31
C ASN A 218 6.81 -2.31 -13.01
N THR A 219 6.18 -2.21 -11.86
CA THR A 219 6.81 -2.42 -10.55
C THR A 219 6.67 -3.88 -10.12
N LEU A 220 5.47 -4.42 -10.24
CA LEU A 220 5.16 -5.83 -10.01
C LEU A 220 4.57 -6.47 -11.29
N PRO A 221 5.42 -6.70 -12.31
CA PRO A 221 4.93 -7.10 -13.63
C PRO A 221 4.39 -8.54 -13.66
N TYR A 222 3.35 -8.74 -14.46
CA TYR A 222 2.88 -10.06 -14.84
C TYR A 222 3.90 -10.74 -15.78
N PRO A 223 4.12 -12.09 -15.69
CA PRO A 223 3.52 -13.00 -14.70
C PRO A 223 4.34 -13.12 -13.41
N VAL A 224 5.57 -12.62 -13.38
CA VAL A 224 6.58 -12.96 -12.36
C VAL A 224 6.24 -12.50 -10.94
N SER A 225 5.41 -11.46 -10.81
CA SER A 225 5.03 -10.87 -9.52
C SER A 225 3.53 -10.94 -9.23
N GLN A 226 2.76 -11.67 -10.06
CA GLN A 226 1.31 -11.75 -9.96
C GLN A 226 0.84 -13.22 -10.04
N GLU A 227 1.44 -14.07 -9.20
CA GLU A 227 1.16 -15.51 -9.17
C GLU A 227 -0.13 -15.81 -8.42
N ARG A 228 -1.17 -16.16 -9.17
CA ARG A 228 -2.52 -16.41 -8.61
C ARG A 228 -2.59 -17.62 -7.67
N SER A 229 -1.71 -18.60 -7.85
CA SER A 229 -1.70 -19.79 -6.98
C SER A 229 -1.27 -19.50 -5.55
N LEU A 230 -0.61 -18.35 -5.32
CA LEU A 230 -0.24 -17.86 -4.00
C LEU A 230 -1.34 -17.00 -3.35
N ALA A 231 -2.28 -16.51 -4.13
CA ALA A 231 -3.40 -15.74 -3.62
C ALA A 231 -4.44 -16.66 -2.94
N PRO A 232 -5.27 -16.13 -2.03
CA PRO A 232 -6.39 -16.89 -1.50
C PRO A 232 -7.29 -17.40 -2.63
N GLN A 233 -7.60 -18.70 -2.64
CA GLN A 233 -8.31 -19.34 -3.77
C GLN A 233 -9.72 -18.78 -4.01
N HIS A 234 -10.36 -18.28 -2.96
CA HIS A 234 -11.68 -17.65 -2.99
C HIS A 234 -11.65 -16.16 -3.36
N CYS A 235 -10.46 -15.59 -3.60
CA CYS A 235 -10.37 -14.16 -3.89
C CYS A 235 -11.01 -13.81 -5.25
N ALA A 236 -11.67 -12.66 -5.31
CA ALA A 236 -11.94 -12.01 -6.57
C ALA A 236 -10.64 -11.41 -7.12
N TRP A 237 -10.31 -11.76 -8.35
CA TRP A 237 -9.11 -11.25 -9.02
C TRP A 237 -9.51 -10.32 -10.15
N ILE A 238 -9.09 -9.07 -10.07
CA ILE A 238 -9.44 -8.00 -11.03
C ILE A 238 -8.15 -7.50 -11.68
N VAL A 239 -8.16 -7.38 -12.99
CA VAL A 239 -7.10 -6.70 -13.75
C VAL A 239 -7.72 -5.48 -14.43
N ILE A 240 -7.14 -4.31 -14.22
CA ILE A 240 -7.60 -3.05 -14.81
C ILE A 240 -6.72 -2.71 -16.01
N ASP A 241 -7.35 -2.50 -17.17
CA ASP A 241 -6.68 -2.09 -18.39
C ASP A 241 -6.08 -0.68 -18.26
N ASN A 242 -4.90 -0.47 -18.85
CA ASN A 242 -4.19 0.81 -18.83
C ASN A 242 -4.01 1.37 -17.43
N CYS A 243 -3.66 0.50 -16.46
CA CYS A 243 -3.46 0.82 -15.07
C CYS A 243 -2.09 0.32 -14.62
N GLY A 244 -1.41 1.10 -13.80
CA GLY A 244 -0.08 0.78 -13.27
C GLY A 244 -0.10 0.25 -11.84
N HIS A 245 1.02 0.48 -11.14
CA HIS A 245 1.27 -0.04 -9.79
C HIS A 245 0.48 0.68 -8.68
N ALA A 246 -0.05 1.86 -8.96
CA ALA A 246 -0.84 2.64 -8.01
C ALA A 246 -2.28 2.83 -8.53
N PRO A 247 -3.13 1.79 -8.52
CA PRO A 247 -4.48 1.86 -9.07
C PRO A 247 -5.33 2.98 -8.48
N MET A 248 -5.09 3.35 -7.21
CA MET A 248 -5.77 4.43 -6.52
C MET A 248 -5.40 5.83 -7.06
N TRP A 249 -4.35 5.93 -7.89
CA TRP A 249 -3.98 7.16 -8.60
C TRP A 249 -4.55 7.17 -10.02
N ASP A 250 -4.53 6.02 -10.70
CA ASP A 250 -4.95 5.88 -12.10
C ASP A 250 -6.48 5.85 -12.24
N TYR A 251 -7.16 5.21 -11.28
CA TYR A 251 -8.61 4.98 -11.29
C TYR A 251 -9.21 5.11 -9.87
N PRO A 252 -9.15 6.30 -9.25
CA PRO A 252 -9.57 6.47 -7.85
C PRO A 252 -11.01 6.06 -7.58
N ASP A 253 -11.96 6.43 -8.46
CA ASP A 253 -13.37 6.11 -8.27
C ASP A 253 -13.64 4.60 -8.38
N LEU A 254 -13.00 3.94 -9.35
CA LEU A 254 -13.10 2.49 -9.51
C LEU A 254 -12.54 1.75 -8.29
N VAL A 255 -11.38 2.17 -7.80
CA VAL A 255 -10.74 1.55 -6.61
C VAL A 255 -11.64 1.74 -5.37
N ALA A 256 -12.20 2.93 -5.18
CA ALA A 256 -13.15 3.16 -4.09
C ALA A 256 -14.39 2.28 -4.21
N SER A 257 -14.93 2.08 -5.43
CA SER A 257 -16.06 1.17 -5.69
C SER A 257 -15.71 -0.28 -5.37
N VAL A 258 -14.55 -0.77 -5.84
CA VAL A 258 -14.09 -2.15 -5.58
C VAL A 258 -13.92 -2.40 -4.08
N ILE A 259 -13.37 -1.45 -3.32
CA ILE A 259 -13.27 -1.58 -1.85
C ILE A 259 -14.66 -1.70 -1.23
N LYS A 260 -15.62 -0.85 -1.62
CA LYS A 260 -17.01 -0.93 -1.14
C LYS A 260 -17.69 -2.25 -1.51
N GLU A 261 -17.56 -2.69 -2.76
CA GLU A 261 -18.12 -3.95 -3.24
C GLU A 261 -17.54 -5.17 -2.49
N THR A 262 -16.26 -5.15 -2.16
CA THR A 262 -15.63 -6.20 -1.35
C THR A 262 -16.28 -6.30 0.02
N THR A 263 -16.75 -5.19 0.60
CA THR A 263 -17.41 -5.20 1.92
C THR A 263 -18.85 -5.71 1.91
N GLN A 264 -19.41 -5.96 0.74
CA GLN A 264 -20.79 -6.48 0.57
C GLN A 264 -20.83 -8.00 0.31
N ARG A 265 -19.65 -8.65 0.26
CA ARG A 265 -19.49 -10.10 0.06
C ARG A 265 -19.46 -10.84 1.37
#